data_beda1d1fd9616d13478cbe966b557f61
#
_entry.id   beda1d1fd9616d13478cbe966b557f61
#
_cell.length_a   1.000
_cell.length_b   1.000
_cell.length_c   1.000
_cell.angle_alpha   90.00
_cell.angle_beta   90.00
_cell.angle_gamma   90.00
#
_symmetry.space_group_name_H-M   'P 1'
#
loop_
_entity.id
_entity.type
_entity.pdbx_description
1 polymer ?
#
loop_
_entity_poly.entity_id
_entity_poly.type
_entity_poly.pdbx_seq_one_letter_code
_entity_poly.pdbx_strand_id
1 'polypeptide(L)'
;MLLAMATLYAPAQTNGSNSPYSRFGLGSLKDQSQGFNKAMSGVALGFRDGNRINMQNPASYSAIDSLSFIFDVGLTLQNVNFKSGGNSINAHNTTLDYINAGFRLCPGLGFSFGFIPFSSIGYDFSESKYLGDHFNSGSTMTYTNSYTGDGGLHEVYVGLGWNPFANFSVGANFGYVWGNYAQNITQTFYEDGTCLLYTSPSPRD
;
A
#
# COMPACT_ATOMS: atom_id res chain seq x y z
N MET A 1 -35.19 -14.26 -15.05
CA MET A 1 -34.49 -13.57 -13.98
C MET A 1 -33.22 -12.99 -14.58
N LEU A 2 -33.32 -11.73 -15.05
CA LEU A 2 -32.21 -11.04 -15.72
C LEU A 2 -31.27 -10.48 -14.66
N LEU A 3 -30.04 -11.02 -14.58
CA LEU A 3 -28.99 -10.47 -13.76
C LEU A 3 -28.38 -9.27 -14.52
N ALA A 4 -28.81 -8.07 -14.15
CA ALA A 4 -28.23 -6.84 -14.68
C ALA A 4 -26.78 -6.76 -14.17
N MET A 5 -25.81 -7.05 -15.05
CA MET A 5 -24.40 -6.72 -14.81
C MET A 5 -24.26 -5.18 -14.82
N ALA A 6 -24.31 -4.58 -13.66
CA ALA A 6 -23.88 -3.21 -13.48
C ALA A 6 -22.37 -3.18 -13.71
N THR A 7 -21.95 -2.68 -14.87
CA THR A 7 -20.55 -2.31 -15.12
C THR A 7 -20.22 -1.14 -14.20
N LEU A 8 -19.63 -1.43 -13.07
CA LEU A 8 -19.00 -0.42 -12.22
C LEU A 8 -17.82 0.15 -13.00
N TYR A 9 -18.00 1.32 -13.56
CA TYR A 9 -16.89 2.16 -13.97
C TYR A 9 -16.14 2.52 -12.68
N ALA A 10 -15.13 1.74 -12.34
CA ALA A 10 -14.15 2.15 -11.35
C ALA A 10 -13.23 3.17 -12.04
N PRO A 11 -13.29 4.47 -11.71
CA PRO A 11 -12.23 5.38 -12.12
C PRO A 11 -10.92 4.81 -11.58
N ALA A 12 -9.88 4.82 -12.39
CA ALA A 12 -8.56 4.37 -11.99
C ALA A 12 -8.22 5.05 -10.65
N GLN A 13 -8.23 4.26 -9.59
CA GLN A 13 -7.96 4.78 -8.25
C GLN A 13 -6.51 5.21 -8.24
N THR A 14 -6.26 6.49 -8.08
CA THR A 14 -4.95 6.96 -7.64
C THR A 14 -4.64 6.23 -6.35
N ASN A 15 -3.51 5.53 -6.31
CA ASN A 15 -3.07 4.80 -5.12
C ASN A 15 -3.19 5.70 -3.90
N GLY A 16 -3.84 5.20 -2.84
CA GLY A 16 -4.21 5.96 -1.64
C GLY A 16 -3.04 6.43 -0.76
N SER A 17 -1.89 6.72 -1.36
CA SER A 17 -0.74 7.36 -0.74
C SER A 17 -0.54 8.72 -1.41
N ASN A 18 -0.67 9.79 -0.62
CA ASN A 18 -0.36 11.15 -1.06
C ASN A 18 0.89 11.65 -0.31
N SER A 19 1.89 10.82 -0.18
CA SER A 19 3.09 11.13 0.59
C SER A 19 4.31 11.26 -0.31
N PRO A 20 5.01 12.41 -0.32
CA PRO A 20 6.28 12.58 -1.02
C PRO A 20 7.35 11.57 -0.59
N TYR A 21 7.24 11.05 0.61
CA TYR A 21 8.16 10.04 1.15
C TYR A 21 8.04 8.68 0.44
N SER A 22 6.90 8.41 -0.23
CA SER A 22 6.73 7.18 -1.02
C SER A 22 7.60 7.13 -2.28
N ARG A 23 8.36 8.20 -2.58
CA ARG A 23 9.36 8.25 -3.64
C ARG A 23 10.57 7.37 -3.36
N PHE A 24 10.86 7.07 -2.10
CA PHE A 24 12.09 6.38 -1.71
C PHE A 24 11.87 4.89 -1.51
N GLY A 25 12.85 4.08 -1.95
CA GLY A 25 12.86 2.63 -1.78
C GLY A 25 11.70 1.94 -2.50
N LEU A 26 11.00 1.10 -1.77
CA LEU A 26 9.83 0.34 -2.26
C LEU A 26 8.50 1.09 -2.08
N GLY A 27 8.53 2.39 -1.76
CA GLY A 27 7.36 3.17 -1.44
C GLY A 27 7.01 3.17 0.06
N SER A 28 5.81 3.63 0.39
CA SER A 28 5.29 3.56 1.75
C SER A 28 4.80 2.15 2.05
N LEU A 29 5.47 1.47 2.98
CA LEU A 29 5.04 0.15 3.43
C LEU A 29 3.67 0.26 4.10
N LYS A 30 2.80 -0.69 3.80
CA LYS A 30 1.48 -0.78 4.41
C LYS A 30 1.56 -1.53 5.73
N ASP A 31 0.70 -1.11 6.66
CA ASP A 31 0.53 -1.84 7.92
C ASP A 31 -0.10 -3.21 7.63
N GLN A 32 0.61 -4.26 8.00
CA GLN A 32 0.17 -5.65 7.83
C GLN A 32 -0.72 -6.15 8.97
N SER A 33 -1.08 -5.28 9.91
CA SER A 33 -2.02 -5.66 10.96
C SER A 33 -3.44 -5.78 10.41
N GLN A 34 -4.16 -6.77 10.88
CA GLN A 34 -5.49 -7.12 10.43
C GLN A 34 -6.54 -6.71 11.46
N GLY A 35 -7.73 -6.39 11.03
CA GLY A 35 -8.94 -6.12 11.77
C GLY A 35 -8.79 -5.86 13.27
N PHE A 36 -8.90 -6.91 14.05
CA PHE A 36 -8.80 -6.83 15.50
C PHE A 36 -7.42 -6.37 15.99
N ASN A 37 -6.35 -6.83 15.36
CA ASN A 37 -4.98 -6.45 15.72
C ASN A 37 -4.75 -4.94 15.46
N LYS A 38 -5.31 -4.43 14.37
CA LYS A 38 -5.26 -3.01 14.03
C LYS A 38 -6.00 -2.16 15.07
N ALA A 39 -7.16 -2.64 15.55
CA ALA A 39 -7.89 -1.98 16.63
C ALA A 39 -7.13 -1.97 17.98
N MET A 40 -6.19 -2.90 18.16
CA MET A 40 -5.31 -2.99 19.32
C MET A 40 -3.91 -2.39 19.06
N SER A 41 -3.80 -1.43 18.17
CA SER A 41 -2.54 -0.76 17.82
C SER A 41 -1.46 -1.73 17.28
N GLY A 42 -1.86 -2.76 16.53
CA GLY A 42 -0.95 -3.72 15.91
C GLY A 42 -0.46 -4.85 16.83
N VAL A 43 -1.03 -4.99 18.03
CA VAL A 43 -0.69 -6.13 18.92
C VAL A 43 -1.17 -7.42 18.28
N ALA A 44 -0.22 -8.27 17.85
CA ALA A 44 -0.52 -9.47 17.09
C ALA A 44 0.26 -10.71 17.56
N LEU A 45 1.53 -10.56 17.91
CA LEU A 45 2.45 -11.68 18.09
C LEU A 45 2.01 -12.68 19.19
N GLY A 46 1.44 -12.20 20.28
CA GLY A 46 0.93 -13.04 21.38
C GLY A 46 -0.54 -13.42 21.24
N PHE A 47 -1.24 -12.92 20.22
CA PHE A 47 -2.68 -13.11 20.10
C PHE A 47 -3.02 -14.41 19.36
N ARG A 48 -3.88 -15.24 19.96
CA ARG A 48 -4.37 -16.51 19.44
C ARG A 48 -5.87 -16.65 19.73
N ASP A 49 -6.66 -16.81 18.68
CA ASP A 49 -8.12 -16.96 18.79
C ASP A 49 -8.62 -17.97 17.73
N GLY A 50 -9.64 -18.72 18.08
CA GLY A 50 -10.24 -19.73 17.18
C GLY A 50 -11.09 -19.15 16.06
N ASN A 51 -11.56 -17.91 16.22
CA ASN A 51 -12.47 -17.25 15.28
C ASN A 51 -11.83 -16.12 14.47
N ARG A 52 -10.51 -16.00 14.51
CA ARG A 52 -9.78 -14.90 13.82
C ARG A 52 -8.51 -15.40 13.19
N ILE A 53 -8.18 -14.81 12.06
CA ILE A 53 -6.92 -15.02 11.37
C ILE A 53 -5.93 -13.98 11.88
N ASN A 54 -4.73 -14.41 12.23
CA ASN A 54 -3.64 -13.53 12.61
C ASN A 54 -2.40 -13.86 11.77
N MET A 55 -2.19 -13.13 10.69
CA MET A 55 -1.07 -13.35 9.77
C MET A 55 0.29 -13.12 10.44
N GLN A 56 0.38 -12.18 11.37
CA GLN A 56 1.65 -11.89 12.07
C GLN A 56 2.06 -13.00 13.05
N ASN A 57 1.11 -13.88 13.40
CA ASN A 57 1.39 -15.08 14.21
C ASN A 57 0.82 -16.33 13.54
N PRO A 58 1.53 -16.93 12.59
CA PRO A 58 1.04 -18.10 11.85
C PRO A 58 0.77 -19.32 12.74
N ALA A 59 1.41 -19.43 13.91
CA ALA A 59 1.11 -20.48 14.88
C ALA A 59 -0.34 -20.41 15.39
N SER A 60 -0.98 -19.24 15.33
CA SER A 60 -2.38 -19.05 15.73
C SER A 60 -3.38 -19.80 14.83
N TYR A 61 -3.03 -20.12 13.59
CA TYR A 61 -3.92 -20.86 12.69
C TYR A 61 -4.30 -22.23 13.20
N SER A 62 -3.41 -22.83 14.00
CA SER A 62 -3.70 -24.12 14.66
C SER A 62 -4.82 -24.06 15.71
N ALA A 63 -5.22 -22.85 16.11
CA ALA A 63 -6.32 -22.62 17.05
C ALA A 63 -7.68 -22.46 16.37
N ILE A 64 -7.74 -22.34 15.04
CA ILE A 64 -9.00 -22.18 14.32
C ILE A 64 -9.98 -23.31 14.69
N ASP A 65 -11.21 -22.92 15.02
CA ASP A 65 -12.24 -23.85 15.45
C ASP A 65 -12.59 -24.87 14.37
N SER A 66 -12.98 -26.06 14.81
CA SER A 66 -13.39 -27.15 13.90
C SER A 66 -14.66 -26.75 13.14
N LEU A 67 -14.74 -27.13 11.87
CA LEU A 67 -15.85 -26.83 10.97
C LEU A 67 -16.06 -25.33 10.69
N SER A 68 -15.07 -24.49 10.99
CA SER A 68 -15.09 -23.07 10.73
C SER A 68 -14.32 -22.72 9.49
N PHE A 69 -14.93 -21.92 8.62
CA PHE A 69 -14.26 -21.20 7.54
C PHE A 69 -14.33 -19.72 7.88
N ILE A 70 -13.19 -19.10 8.05
CA ILE A 70 -13.08 -17.69 8.38
C ILE A 70 -12.74 -16.95 7.10
N PHE A 71 -13.52 -15.91 6.79
CA PHE A 71 -13.25 -14.97 5.72
C PHE A 71 -13.26 -13.56 6.29
N ASP A 72 -12.20 -12.82 6.07
CA ASP A 72 -12.02 -11.47 6.62
C ASP A 72 -11.50 -10.52 5.55
N VAL A 73 -12.10 -9.35 5.45
CA VAL A 73 -11.76 -8.29 4.50
C VAL A 73 -11.64 -6.97 5.24
N GLY A 74 -10.54 -6.29 5.05
CA GLY A 74 -10.29 -4.97 5.61
C GLY A 74 -10.28 -3.89 4.55
N LEU A 75 -11.00 -2.80 4.82
CA LEU A 75 -11.01 -1.58 4.01
C LEU A 75 -10.68 -0.38 4.90
N THR A 76 -9.80 0.48 4.43
CA THR A 76 -9.53 1.76 5.08
C THR A 76 -10.08 2.90 4.24
N LEU A 77 -10.90 3.72 4.89
CA LEU A 77 -11.37 5.00 4.37
C LEU A 77 -10.60 6.11 5.07
N GLN A 78 -9.86 6.88 4.30
CA GLN A 78 -9.04 7.98 4.82
C GLN A 78 -9.56 9.32 4.29
N ASN A 79 -9.79 10.25 5.20
CA ASN A 79 -10.11 11.64 4.86
C ASN A 79 -9.05 12.55 5.48
N VAL A 80 -8.28 13.20 4.64
CA VAL A 80 -7.16 14.05 5.05
C VAL A 80 -7.39 15.48 4.60
N ASN A 81 -7.29 16.41 5.54
CA ASN A 81 -7.32 17.83 5.26
C ASN A 81 -5.90 18.41 5.33
N PHE A 82 -5.36 18.80 4.22
CA PHE A 82 -4.10 19.51 4.13
C PHE A 82 -4.35 21.04 4.25
N LYS A 83 -3.69 21.68 5.21
CA LYS A 83 -3.77 23.11 5.40
C LYS A 83 -2.39 23.73 5.30
N SER A 84 -2.22 24.70 4.42
CA SER A 84 -0.98 25.45 4.26
C SER A 84 -1.29 26.87 3.81
N GLY A 85 -0.78 27.88 4.53
CA GLY A 85 -0.85 29.29 4.13
C GLY A 85 -2.26 29.85 3.88
N GLY A 86 -3.30 29.35 4.58
CA GLY A 86 -4.69 29.76 4.40
C GLY A 86 -5.46 28.92 3.36
N ASN A 87 -4.80 28.07 2.59
CA ASN A 87 -5.43 27.13 1.66
C ASN A 87 -5.70 25.79 2.37
N SER A 88 -6.86 25.21 2.08
CA SER A 88 -7.26 23.89 2.59
C SER A 88 -7.65 23.00 1.42
N ILE A 89 -7.01 21.84 1.34
CA ILE A 89 -7.30 20.80 0.35
C ILE A 89 -7.74 19.55 1.10
N ASN A 90 -8.87 19.00 0.70
CA ASN A 90 -9.39 17.74 1.24
C ASN A 90 -9.09 16.61 0.27
N ALA A 91 -8.49 15.53 0.76
CA ALA A 91 -8.21 14.32 0.01
C ALA A 91 -8.93 13.13 0.64
N HIS A 92 -9.69 12.40 -0.17
CA HIS A 92 -10.38 11.17 0.21
C HIS A 92 -9.69 9.99 -0.45
N ASN A 93 -9.26 9.03 0.34
CA ASN A 93 -8.64 7.81 -0.15
C ASN A 93 -9.40 6.60 0.39
N THR A 94 -9.63 5.63 -0.49
CA THR A 94 -10.16 4.33 -0.13
C THR A 94 -9.15 3.28 -0.52
N THR A 95 -8.71 2.47 0.44
CA THR A 95 -7.74 1.41 0.19
C THR A 95 -8.25 0.09 0.71
N LEU A 96 -7.97 -0.98 -0.05
CA LEU A 96 -8.10 -2.34 0.43
C LEU A 96 -6.90 -2.63 1.33
N ASP A 97 -7.14 -3.05 2.57
CA ASP A 97 -6.06 -3.37 3.50
C ASP A 97 -5.65 -4.84 3.41
N TYR A 98 -6.62 -5.74 3.33
CA TYR A 98 -6.37 -7.17 3.20
C TYR A 98 -7.63 -7.95 2.80
N ILE A 99 -7.42 -9.12 2.25
CA ILE A 99 -8.43 -10.16 2.06
C ILE A 99 -7.81 -11.45 2.54
N ASN A 100 -8.37 -12.08 3.57
CA ASN A 100 -7.84 -13.30 4.16
C ASN A 100 -8.93 -14.35 4.28
N ALA A 101 -8.50 -15.59 4.15
CA ALA A 101 -9.33 -16.73 4.46
C ALA A 101 -8.51 -17.77 5.22
N GLY A 102 -9.18 -18.52 6.09
CA GLY A 102 -8.54 -19.57 6.86
C GLY A 102 -9.52 -20.62 7.32
N PHE A 103 -9.02 -21.82 7.48
CA PHE A 103 -9.79 -22.96 7.94
C PHE A 103 -8.89 -24.01 8.59
N ARG A 104 -9.49 -24.88 9.35
CA ARG A 104 -8.81 -25.99 9.97
C ARG A 104 -8.78 -27.20 9.03
N LEU A 105 -7.58 -27.71 8.74
CA LEU A 105 -7.39 -28.91 7.91
C LEU A 105 -7.65 -30.19 8.70
N CYS A 106 -7.04 -30.28 9.89
CA CYS A 106 -7.23 -31.40 10.80
C CYS A 106 -6.96 -30.98 12.25
N PRO A 107 -7.22 -31.80 13.27
CA PRO A 107 -6.96 -31.42 14.66
C PRO A 107 -5.53 -30.93 14.86
N GLY A 108 -5.36 -29.69 15.30
CA GLY A 108 -4.05 -29.04 15.51
C GLY A 108 -3.35 -28.51 14.28
N LEU A 109 -3.94 -28.61 13.07
CA LEU A 109 -3.37 -28.06 11.85
C LEU A 109 -4.35 -27.07 11.20
N GLY A 110 -3.98 -25.81 11.13
CA GLY A 110 -4.72 -24.75 10.48
C GLY A 110 -4.02 -24.22 9.23
N PHE A 111 -4.80 -23.78 8.28
CA PHE A 111 -4.35 -23.19 7.03
C PHE A 111 -4.95 -21.79 6.85
N SER A 112 -4.16 -20.88 6.34
CA SER A 112 -4.62 -19.55 5.97
C SER A 112 -3.98 -19.13 4.66
N PHE A 113 -4.72 -18.35 3.90
CA PHE A 113 -4.21 -17.68 2.70
C PHE A 113 -4.85 -16.32 2.56
N GLY A 114 -4.17 -15.42 1.85
CA GLY A 114 -4.70 -14.09 1.67
C GLY A 114 -3.92 -13.23 0.70
N PHE A 115 -4.49 -12.06 0.46
CA PHE A 115 -3.95 -11.00 -0.36
C PHE A 115 -3.84 -9.73 0.46
N ILE A 116 -2.66 -9.07 0.39
CA ILE A 116 -2.36 -7.88 1.15
C ILE A 116 -1.58 -6.90 0.27
N PRO A 117 -1.93 -5.62 0.22
CA PRO A 117 -1.05 -4.60 -0.33
C PRO A 117 0.21 -4.48 0.52
N PHE A 118 1.38 -4.73 -0.07
CA PHE A 118 2.66 -4.66 0.61
C PHE A 118 3.16 -3.22 0.74
N SER A 119 3.11 -2.48 -0.36
CA SER A 119 3.49 -1.07 -0.39
C SER A 119 2.64 -0.27 -1.35
N SER A 120 2.67 1.04 -1.20
CA SER A 120 2.03 1.97 -2.15
C SER A 120 2.94 3.14 -2.45
N ILE A 121 2.94 3.54 -3.71
CA ILE A 121 3.60 4.72 -4.22
C ILE A 121 2.53 5.62 -4.80
N GLY A 122 2.48 6.86 -4.36
CA GLY A 122 1.56 7.86 -4.87
C GLY A 122 2.04 9.23 -4.44
N TYR A 123 2.61 9.99 -5.37
CA TYR A 123 3.03 11.35 -5.14
C TYR A 123 2.97 12.16 -6.45
N ASP A 124 2.60 13.41 -6.30
CA ASP A 124 2.65 14.41 -7.34
C ASP A 124 3.01 15.75 -6.69
N PHE A 125 4.24 16.21 -6.91
CA PHE A 125 4.69 17.49 -6.40
C PHE A 125 5.72 18.10 -7.33
N SER A 126 5.78 19.43 -7.32
CA SER A 126 6.73 20.21 -8.11
C SER A 126 7.55 21.11 -7.22
N GLU A 127 8.81 21.30 -7.59
CA GLU A 127 9.76 22.18 -6.94
C GLU A 127 10.36 23.11 -7.99
N SER A 128 10.19 24.43 -7.81
CA SER A 128 10.79 25.43 -8.67
C SER A 128 12.05 26.00 -8.03
N LYS A 129 13.13 26.05 -8.80
CA LYS A 129 14.42 26.61 -8.37
C LYS A 129 14.92 27.63 -9.38
N TYR A 130 15.62 28.63 -8.87
CA TYR A 130 16.33 29.59 -9.70
C TYR A 130 17.71 29.05 -10.05
N LEU A 131 18.01 29.04 -11.33
CA LEU A 131 19.36 28.78 -11.79
C LEU A 131 20.11 30.13 -11.66
N GLY A 132 20.91 30.24 -10.59
CA GLY A 132 21.64 31.49 -10.29
C GLY A 132 22.56 31.94 -11.42
N ASP A 133 22.98 33.18 -11.34
CA ASP A 133 23.75 34.03 -12.23
C ASP A 133 25.13 33.50 -12.66
N HIS A 134 25.21 32.33 -13.26
CA HIS A 134 26.45 31.78 -13.79
C HIS A 134 26.72 32.12 -15.27
N PHE A 135 25.76 32.73 -15.94
CA PHE A 135 25.97 33.28 -17.27
C PHE A 135 25.60 34.79 -17.27
N ASN A 136 26.59 35.57 -17.65
CA ASN A 136 26.65 37.02 -17.68
C ASN A 136 25.65 37.68 -18.68
N SER A 137 24.40 37.27 -18.62
CA SER A 137 23.34 37.77 -19.46
C SER A 137 22.07 37.87 -18.62
N GLY A 138 21.68 39.03 -18.18
CA GLY A 138 20.59 39.40 -17.27
C GLY A 138 19.24 38.69 -17.40
N SER A 139 19.19 37.46 -17.79
CA SER A 139 18.02 36.59 -17.87
C SER A 139 17.98 35.65 -16.67
N THR A 140 16.91 35.74 -15.94
CA THR A 140 16.62 34.89 -14.78
C THR A 140 16.06 33.55 -15.28
N MET A 141 16.89 32.55 -15.37
CA MET A 141 16.43 31.18 -15.67
C MET A 141 15.80 30.54 -14.44
N THR A 142 14.59 30.07 -14.59
CA THR A 142 13.88 29.29 -13.58
C THR A 142 13.63 27.90 -14.15
N TYR A 143 13.88 26.85 -13.36
CA TYR A 143 13.49 25.50 -13.74
C TYR A 143 12.55 24.91 -12.69
N THR A 144 11.59 24.15 -13.16
CA THR A 144 10.64 23.42 -12.30
C THR A 144 10.82 21.93 -12.51
N ASN A 145 11.11 21.23 -11.44
CA ASN A 145 11.11 19.77 -11.40
C ASN A 145 9.74 19.29 -10.92
N SER A 146 9.04 18.53 -11.74
CA SER A 146 7.82 17.86 -11.38
C SER A 146 8.11 16.38 -11.16
N TYR A 147 7.75 15.88 -10.01
CA TYR A 147 7.94 14.50 -9.56
C TYR A 147 6.59 13.84 -9.47
N THR A 148 6.37 12.82 -10.29
CA THR A 148 5.15 12.02 -10.24
C THR A 148 5.52 10.56 -10.06
N GLY A 149 4.77 9.87 -9.21
CA GLY A 149 4.95 8.44 -8.99
C GLY A 149 3.64 7.78 -8.68
N ASP A 150 3.43 6.61 -9.26
CA ASP A 150 2.24 5.80 -9.08
C ASP A 150 2.58 4.31 -9.11
N GLY A 151 1.81 3.50 -8.38
CA GLY A 151 1.98 2.06 -8.32
C GLY A 151 2.08 1.51 -6.91
N GLY A 152 2.62 0.31 -6.79
CA GLY A 152 2.80 -0.37 -5.52
C GLY A 152 3.01 -1.86 -5.66
N LEU A 153 3.35 -2.48 -4.56
CA LEU A 153 3.58 -3.91 -4.46
C LEU A 153 2.44 -4.58 -3.70
N HIS A 154 2.11 -5.77 -4.13
CA HIS A 154 1.10 -6.63 -3.53
C HIS A 154 1.74 -7.94 -3.09
N GLU A 155 1.19 -8.54 -2.04
CA GLU A 155 1.62 -9.81 -1.52
C GLU A 155 0.44 -10.78 -1.47
N VAL A 156 0.64 -12.00 -1.97
CA VAL A 156 -0.19 -13.15 -1.66
C VAL A 156 0.58 -14.04 -0.72
N TYR A 157 -0.07 -14.48 0.34
CA TYR A 157 0.55 -15.40 1.26
C TYR A 157 -0.29 -16.69 1.42
N VAL A 158 0.39 -17.74 1.76
CA VAL A 158 -0.15 -18.99 2.26
C VAL A 158 0.55 -19.32 3.56
N GLY A 159 -0.21 -19.78 4.56
CA GLY A 159 0.32 -20.05 5.88
C GLY A 159 -0.21 -21.35 6.46
N LEU A 160 0.65 -22.00 7.23
CA LEU A 160 0.34 -23.18 7.99
C LEU A 160 0.68 -22.98 9.46
N GLY A 161 -0.24 -23.37 10.33
CA GLY A 161 -0.02 -23.41 11.77
C GLY A 161 -0.26 -24.81 12.30
N TRP A 162 0.70 -25.35 13.00
CA TRP A 162 0.66 -26.69 13.56
C TRP A 162 0.87 -26.68 15.06
N ASN A 163 0.04 -27.44 15.75
CA ASN A 163 0.13 -27.67 17.19
C ASN A 163 0.41 -29.16 17.48
N PRO A 164 1.69 -29.55 17.55
CA PRO A 164 2.07 -30.94 17.86
C PRO A 164 1.79 -31.33 19.31
N PHE A 165 1.86 -30.40 20.25
CA PHE A 165 1.69 -30.64 21.69
C PHE A 165 0.75 -29.59 22.30
N ALA A 166 0.06 -29.92 23.35
CA ALA A 166 -0.97 -29.07 23.98
C ALA A 166 -0.53 -27.61 24.27
N ASN A 167 0.76 -27.41 24.56
CA ASN A 167 1.29 -26.08 24.93
C ASN A 167 2.30 -25.50 23.94
N PHE A 168 2.48 -26.15 22.78
CA PHE A 168 3.47 -25.70 21.78
C PHE A 168 2.88 -25.68 20.39
N SER A 169 2.94 -24.55 19.74
CA SER A 169 2.51 -24.40 18.36
C SER A 169 3.57 -23.67 17.53
N VAL A 170 3.73 -24.13 16.31
CA VAL A 170 4.61 -23.53 15.30
C VAL A 170 3.81 -23.17 14.07
N GLY A 171 4.27 -22.18 13.34
CA GLY A 171 3.64 -21.82 12.09
C GLY A 171 4.61 -21.07 11.20
N ALA A 172 4.31 -21.10 9.91
CA ALA A 172 5.07 -20.39 8.89
C ALA A 172 4.12 -19.85 7.83
N ASN A 173 4.47 -18.66 7.34
CA ASN A 173 3.87 -18.05 6.15
C ASN A 173 4.89 -18.07 5.03
N PHE A 174 4.41 -18.33 3.82
CA PHE A 174 5.13 -18.14 2.59
C PHE A 174 4.42 -17.05 1.78
N GLY A 175 5.10 -15.93 1.54
CA GLY A 175 4.59 -14.79 0.79
C GLY A 175 5.27 -14.66 -0.57
N TYR A 176 4.49 -14.34 -1.59
CA TYR A 176 4.99 -13.94 -2.90
C TYR A 176 4.59 -12.49 -3.16
N VAL A 177 5.60 -11.64 -3.36
CA VAL A 177 5.40 -10.21 -3.59
C VAL A 177 5.57 -9.92 -5.08
N TRP A 178 4.62 -9.18 -5.67
CA TRP A 178 4.69 -8.72 -7.05
C TRP A 178 4.08 -7.33 -7.18
N GLY A 179 4.31 -6.69 -8.29
CA GLY A 179 3.77 -5.39 -8.64
C GLY A 179 4.75 -4.58 -9.45
N ASN A 180 4.31 -3.45 -9.89
CA ASN A 180 5.10 -2.50 -10.65
C ASN A 180 4.77 -1.08 -10.19
N TYR A 181 5.72 -0.22 -10.38
CA TYR A 181 5.57 1.20 -10.11
C TYR A 181 6.27 2.02 -11.18
N ALA A 182 5.72 3.17 -11.45
CA ALA A 182 6.30 4.15 -12.36
C ALA A 182 6.71 5.39 -11.58
N GLN A 183 7.90 5.90 -11.85
CA GLN A 183 8.39 7.16 -11.32
C GLN A 183 8.86 8.02 -12.48
N ASN A 184 8.30 9.20 -12.60
CA ASN A 184 8.65 10.14 -13.65
C ASN A 184 9.20 11.43 -13.02
N ILE A 185 10.24 11.96 -13.66
CA ILE A 185 10.79 13.26 -13.33
C ILE A 185 10.72 14.09 -14.60
N THR A 186 9.95 15.16 -14.54
CA THR A 186 9.82 16.11 -15.65
C THR A 186 10.49 17.40 -15.24
N GLN A 187 11.47 17.83 -16.01
CA GLN A 187 12.18 19.08 -15.78
C GLN A 187 11.77 20.09 -16.87
N THR A 188 11.22 21.20 -16.45
CA THR A 188 10.79 22.29 -17.34
C THR A 188 11.65 23.52 -17.09
N PHE A 189 12.31 23.99 -18.12
CA PHE A 189 13.11 25.22 -18.07
C PHE A 189 12.29 26.37 -18.65
N TYR A 190 12.34 27.50 -17.98
CA TYR A 190 11.73 28.75 -18.43
C TYR A 190 12.84 29.78 -18.65
N GLU A 191 13.05 30.16 -19.91
CA GLU A 191 13.93 31.24 -20.32
C GLU A 191 13.11 32.24 -21.12
N ASP A 192 12.95 33.44 -20.62
CA ASP A 192 12.29 34.61 -21.29
C ASP A 192 11.08 34.27 -22.16
N GLY A 193 10.12 33.49 -21.61
CA GLY A 193 8.88 33.11 -22.27
C GLY A 193 8.96 31.86 -23.18
N THR A 194 10.12 31.23 -23.29
CA THR A 194 10.28 29.98 -24.03
C THR A 194 10.33 28.81 -23.04
N CYS A 195 9.50 27.79 -23.24
CA CYS A 195 9.43 26.59 -22.41
C CYS A 195 10.20 25.45 -23.11
N LEU A 196 11.24 24.94 -22.48
CA LEU A 196 11.95 23.73 -22.91
C LEU A 196 11.58 22.59 -21.97
N LEU A 197 10.92 21.56 -22.48
CA LEU A 197 10.49 20.39 -21.72
C LEU A 197 11.53 19.28 -21.85
N TYR A 198 12.10 18.83 -20.74
CA TYR A 198 12.93 17.62 -20.66
C TYR A 198 12.24 16.59 -19.80
N THR A 199 11.88 15.45 -20.37
CA THR A 199 11.26 14.33 -19.65
C THR A 199 12.27 13.19 -19.59
N SER A 200 12.55 12.70 -18.39
CA SER A 200 13.29 11.46 -18.20
C SER A 200 12.36 10.43 -17.56
N PRO A 201 11.80 9.52 -18.34
CA PRO A 201 11.17 8.34 -17.76
C PRO A 201 12.29 7.46 -17.18
N SER A 202 12.20 7.11 -15.92
CA SER A 202 13.03 6.07 -15.31
C SER A 202 12.16 4.85 -15.05
N PRO A 203 12.03 3.93 -16.01
CA PRO A 203 11.48 2.62 -15.70
C PRO A 203 12.52 1.89 -14.85
N ARG A 204 12.15 1.52 -13.67
CA ARG A 204 12.85 0.47 -12.92
C ARG A 204 11.98 -0.78 -13.01
N ASP A 205 12.45 -1.69 -13.83
CA ASP A 205 11.97 -3.06 -13.92
C ASP A 205 12.24 -3.84 -12.62
#